data_f0439e664abd1d2426078806204fb2e4
#
_entry.id   f0439e664abd1d2426078806204fb2e4
#
_cell.length_a   1.000
_cell.length_b   1.000
_cell.length_c   1.000
_cell.angle_alpha   90.00
_cell.angle_beta   90.00
_cell.angle_gamma   90.00
#
_symmetry.space_group_name_H-M   'P 1'
#
loop_
_entity.id
_entity.type
_entity.pdbx_description
1 polymer ?
#
loop_
_entity_poly.entity_id
_entity_poly.type
_entity_poly.pdbx_seq_one_letter_code
_entity_poly.pdbx_strand_id
1 'polypeptide(L)'
;MTEHHTGLEFRWGILSTGGIATAFARDLSYLNNHVVAAVGSRNKESAENWAIEFPGCRAYGSYEELVSDPNIDAIYVATPHSFHAEHSILALRAGKPVLCEKPFAINADQSRDMKSAAALSGVALMEAMWTRYLPHIHNVRQILAAGTIGKVFAVEADHGQRLADFANPRHWEPELGGGALLDLGIYPVSFAHMVLGKPEKITAVAALTEKGVDAQTSAIFDYPSGAQAILTTTLSAKTSNRATISGELGRIEIDTVFYNPAPVRVVMHDGTTTDYPNTYVGHGLREQAQYFSELVQRGETDSKLLPLNETIEIMESLDEIRRQIGLIYPTER
;
A
#
# COMPACT_ATOMS: atom_id res chain seq x y z
N MET A 1 14.47 -21.78 28.13
CA MET A 1 15.43 -20.67 28.30
C MET A 1 14.97 -19.58 27.36
N THR A 2 14.29 -18.58 27.92
CA THR A 2 13.76 -17.42 27.18
C THR A 2 14.93 -16.48 26.92
N GLU A 3 15.35 -16.37 25.68
CA GLU A 3 16.28 -15.32 25.25
C GLU A 3 15.58 -13.98 25.44
N HIS A 4 16.01 -13.23 26.45
CA HIS A 4 15.69 -11.83 26.58
C HIS A 4 16.43 -11.07 25.46
N HIS A 5 15.74 -10.84 24.34
CA HIS A 5 16.16 -9.81 23.40
C HIS A 5 15.90 -8.45 24.09
N THR A 6 16.97 -7.86 24.60
CA THR A 6 17.01 -6.45 25.04
C THR A 6 17.12 -5.53 23.82
N GLY A 7 16.24 -5.67 22.82
CA GLY A 7 16.07 -4.69 21.76
C GLY A 7 15.24 -3.52 22.30
N LEU A 8 15.70 -2.29 22.03
CA LEU A 8 14.94 -1.08 22.32
C LEU A 8 13.58 -1.17 21.59
N GLU A 9 12.49 -0.81 22.29
CA GLU A 9 11.16 -0.75 21.69
C GLU A 9 11.14 0.27 20.53
N PHE A 10 10.52 -0.11 19.40
CA PHE A 10 10.28 0.79 18.28
C PHE A 10 8.93 1.48 18.48
N ARG A 11 8.96 2.81 18.60
CA ARG A 11 7.84 3.65 19.05
C ARG A 11 7.16 4.32 17.87
N TRP A 12 5.96 3.86 17.55
CA TRP A 12 5.16 4.40 16.46
C TRP A 12 4.31 5.59 16.91
N GLY A 13 4.34 6.66 16.12
CA GLY A 13 3.33 7.72 16.13
C GLY A 13 2.31 7.46 15.02
N ILE A 14 1.03 7.43 15.36
CA ILE A 14 -0.06 7.19 14.40
C ILE A 14 -0.73 8.52 14.05
N LEU A 15 -0.71 8.89 12.79
CA LEU A 15 -1.31 10.12 12.29
C LEU A 15 -2.68 9.82 11.68
N SER A 16 -3.73 9.94 12.47
CA SER A 16 -5.16 9.68 12.24
C SER A 16 -5.72 8.60 13.20
N THR A 17 -7.03 8.60 13.36
CA THR A 17 -7.79 7.65 14.19
C THR A 17 -8.75 6.80 13.36
N GLY A 18 -8.50 6.68 12.04
CA GLY A 18 -9.34 5.94 11.10
C GLY A 18 -9.21 4.41 11.23
N GLY A 19 -10.05 3.68 10.47
CA GLY A 19 -10.09 2.22 10.52
C GLY A 19 -8.75 1.55 10.19
N ILE A 20 -8.02 2.05 9.19
CA ILE A 20 -6.71 1.48 8.83
C ILE A 20 -5.64 1.79 9.90
N ALA A 21 -5.71 2.97 10.54
CA ALA A 21 -4.85 3.29 11.68
C ALA A 21 -5.05 2.30 12.84
N THR A 22 -6.31 1.98 13.15
CA THR A 22 -6.67 0.99 14.16
C THR A 22 -6.21 -0.42 13.79
N ALA A 23 -6.42 -0.83 12.53
CA ALA A 23 -5.98 -2.14 12.04
C ALA A 23 -4.45 -2.30 12.12
N PHE A 24 -3.69 -1.26 11.72
CA PHE A 24 -2.24 -1.24 11.82
C PHE A 24 -1.78 -1.34 13.29
N ALA A 25 -2.34 -0.51 14.17
CA ALA A 25 -1.99 -0.50 15.58
C ALA A 25 -2.27 -1.85 16.27
N ARG A 26 -3.39 -2.51 15.94
CA ARG A 26 -3.71 -3.86 16.42
C ARG A 26 -2.74 -4.91 15.88
N ASP A 27 -2.37 -4.82 14.61
CA ASP A 27 -1.47 -5.80 13.98
C ASP A 27 -0.03 -5.69 14.50
N LEU A 28 0.39 -4.52 15.04
CA LEU A 28 1.66 -4.36 15.75
C LEU A 28 1.77 -5.25 16.99
N SER A 29 0.66 -5.66 17.60
CA SER A 29 0.67 -6.55 18.78
C SER A 29 1.24 -7.96 18.50
N TYR A 30 1.35 -8.35 17.23
CA TYR A 30 2.02 -9.58 16.82
C TYR A 30 3.54 -9.45 16.73
N LEU A 31 4.08 -8.23 16.84
CA LEU A 31 5.51 -7.95 16.76
C LEU A 31 6.09 -7.76 18.17
N ASN A 32 7.23 -8.38 18.42
CA ASN A 32 8.01 -8.08 19.61
C ASN A 32 8.66 -6.70 19.46
N ASN A 33 8.74 -5.95 20.56
CA ASN A 33 9.42 -4.64 20.62
C ASN A 33 8.80 -3.55 19.70
N HIS A 34 7.52 -3.59 19.38
CA HIS A 34 6.79 -2.53 18.70
C HIS A 34 5.67 -2.01 19.60
N VAL A 35 5.58 -0.70 19.73
CA VAL A 35 4.56 -0.06 20.57
C VAL A 35 3.90 1.11 19.85
N VAL A 36 2.60 1.30 20.08
CA VAL A 36 1.88 2.51 19.69
C VAL A 36 2.16 3.57 20.76
N ALA A 37 3.17 4.41 20.54
CA ALA A 37 3.61 5.38 21.51
C ALA A 37 2.74 6.63 21.58
N ALA A 38 2.14 7.01 20.43
CA ALA A 38 1.27 8.18 20.38
C ALA A 38 0.32 8.14 19.17
N VAL A 39 -0.78 8.89 19.28
CA VAL A 39 -1.73 9.15 18.19
C VAL A 39 -2.02 10.63 18.09
N GLY A 40 -2.16 11.16 16.87
CA GLY A 40 -2.58 12.51 16.57
C GLY A 40 -3.90 12.56 15.81
N SER A 41 -4.75 13.51 16.17
CA SER A 41 -5.99 13.83 15.46
C SER A 41 -6.22 15.33 15.49
N ARG A 42 -6.93 15.85 14.50
CA ARG A 42 -7.41 17.26 14.49
C ARG A 42 -8.43 17.57 15.61
N ASN A 43 -8.93 16.54 16.25
CA ASN A 43 -9.79 16.61 17.40
C ASN A 43 -9.14 15.84 18.56
N LYS A 44 -8.81 16.54 19.64
CA LYS A 44 -8.14 16.00 20.83
C LYS A 44 -8.94 14.86 21.47
N GLU A 45 -10.25 15.03 21.60
CA GLU A 45 -11.15 14.03 22.18
C GLU A 45 -11.16 12.73 21.34
N SER A 46 -11.14 12.85 20.00
CA SER A 46 -11.03 11.69 19.12
C SER A 46 -9.71 10.95 19.30
N ALA A 47 -8.60 11.65 19.50
CA ALA A 47 -7.31 11.03 19.81
C ALA A 47 -7.31 10.34 21.18
N GLU A 48 -7.87 11.00 22.21
CA GLU A 48 -7.96 10.44 23.55
C GLU A 48 -8.83 9.18 23.59
N ASN A 49 -10.00 9.21 22.95
CA ASN A 49 -10.88 8.04 22.87
C ASN A 49 -10.23 6.86 22.11
N TRP A 50 -9.49 7.16 21.03
CA TRP A 50 -8.78 6.12 20.29
C TRP A 50 -7.61 5.53 21.11
N ALA A 51 -6.87 6.36 21.85
CA ALA A 51 -5.73 5.94 22.66
C ALA A 51 -6.10 4.99 23.81
N ILE A 52 -7.36 4.99 24.27
CA ILE A 52 -7.85 4.09 25.34
C ILE A 52 -7.59 2.61 24.99
N GLU A 53 -7.67 2.24 23.72
CA GLU A 53 -7.42 0.87 23.25
C GLU A 53 -5.95 0.44 23.36
N PHE A 54 -5.01 1.41 23.38
CA PHE A 54 -3.57 1.14 23.30
C PHE A 54 -2.87 1.66 24.57
N PRO A 55 -2.61 0.78 25.57
CA PRO A 55 -2.01 1.18 26.85
C PRO A 55 -0.69 1.94 26.67
N GLY A 56 -0.56 3.09 27.31
CA GLY A 56 0.64 3.94 27.23
C GLY A 56 0.68 4.88 26.01
N CYS A 57 -0.30 4.80 25.11
CA CYS A 57 -0.41 5.69 23.96
C CYS A 57 -0.76 7.11 24.40
N ARG A 58 0.07 8.10 24.00
CA ARG A 58 -0.21 9.52 24.23
C ARG A 58 -1.11 10.04 23.12
N ALA A 59 -2.09 10.88 23.46
CA ALA A 59 -3.01 11.51 22.53
C ALA A 59 -2.62 12.98 22.27
N TYR A 60 -2.56 13.40 21.00
CA TYR A 60 -2.29 14.77 20.58
C TYR A 60 -3.48 15.35 19.84
N GLY A 61 -3.74 16.66 20.04
CA GLY A 61 -4.85 17.40 19.42
C GLY A 61 -4.52 17.98 18.05
N SER A 62 -3.27 17.87 17.63
CA SER A 62 -2.82 18.26 16.30
C SER A 62 -1.75 17.31 15.77
N TYR A 63 -1.49 17.35 14.47
CA TYR A 63 -0.45 16.55 13.84
C TYR A 63 0.94 17.14 14.11
N GLU A 64 1.04 18.47 14.25
CA GLU A 64 2.25 19.20 14.61
C GLU A 64 2.76 18.83 16.01
N GLU A 65 1.86 18.68 16.99
CA GLU A 65 2.21 18.19 18.31
C GLU A 65 2.73 16.75 18.26
N LEU A 66 2.07 15.87 17.50
CA LEU A 66 2.47 14.48 17.35
C LEU A 66 3.90 14.35 16.76
N VAL A 67 4.16 15.03 15.63
CA VAL A 67 5.46 14.90 14.94
C VAL A 67 6.61 15.56 15.72
N SER A 68 6.29 16.46 16.62
CA SER A 68 7.26 17.14 17.50
C SER A 68 7.67 16.31 18.73
N ASP A 69 7.00 15.18 19.00
CA ASP A 69 7.32 14.33 20.15
C ASP A 69 8.68 13.61 19.93
N PRO A 70 9.72 13.88 20.77
CA PRO A 70 11.02 13.23 20.64
C PRO A 70 10.99 11.72 20.97
N ASN A 71 9.93 11.23 21.59
CA ASN A 71 9.78 9.83 21.97
C ASN A 71 9.03 9.01 20.92
N ILE A 72 9.09 9.41 19.65
CA ILE A 72 8.55 8.70 18.49
C ILE A 72 9.71 8.43 17.52
N ASP A 73 9.83 7.17 17.09
CA ASP A 73 10.87 6.72 16.18
C ASP A 73 10.44 6.81 14.72
N ALA A 74 9.15 6.63 14.43
CA ALA A 74 8.58 6.77 13.08
C ALA A 74 7.10 7.17 13.13
N ILE A 75 6.62 7.79 12.06
CA ILE A 75 5.22 8.17 11.87
C ILE A 75 4.57 7.24 10.83
N TYR A 76 3.42 6.67 11.19
CA TYR A 76 2.52 6.02 10.24
C TYR A 76 1.42 7.01 9.83
N VAL A 77 1.41 7.40 8.54
CA VAL A 77 0.43 8.34 7.97
C VAL A 77 -0.75 7.55 7.43
N ALA A 78 -1.91 7.71 8.06
CA ALA A 78 -3.14 6.98 7.78
C ALA A 78 -4.37 7.89 7.59
N THR A 79 -4.14 9.08 7.07
CA THR A 79 -5.17 10.08 6.74
C THR A 79 -5.89 9.73 5.42
N PRO A 80 -6.95 10.45 5.00
CA PRO A 80 -7.48 10.29 3.65
C PRO A 80 -6.43 10.60 2.57
N HIS A 81 -6.57 9.98 1.40
CA HIS A 81 -5.57 9.99 0.32
C HIS A 81 -5.09 11.41 -0.06
N SER A 82 -6.01 12.38 -0.11
CA SER A 82 -5.70 13.77 -0.47
C SER A 82 -4.75 14.48 0.51
N PHE A 83 -4.55 13.94 1.71
CA PHE A 83 -3.69 14.51 2.74
C PHE A 83 -2.37 13.74 2.94
N HIS A 84 -2.15 12.63 2.23
CA HIS A 84 -0.94 11.82 2.42
C HIS A 84 0.33 12.61 2.19
N ALA A 85 0.41 13.38 1.11
CA ALA A 85 1.59 14.17 0.79
C ALA A 85 1.87 15.25 1.83
N GLU A 86 0.86 16.06 2.17
CA GLU A 86 0.97 17.14 3.15
C GLU A 86 1.46 16.61 4.52
N HIS A 87 0.80 15.57 5.03
CA HIS A 87 1.10 15.03 6.35
C HIS A 87 2.42 14.26 6.41
N SER A 88 2.78 13.58 5.31
CA SER A 88 4.11 12.96 5.20
C SER A 88 5.22 14.00 5.19
N ILE A 89 5.07 15.06 4.41
CA ILE A 89 6.03 16.17 4.34
C ILE A 89 6.16 16.88 5.71
N LEU A 90 5.05 17.05 6.43
CA LEU A 90 5.07 17.59 7.80
C LEU A 90 5.95 16.74 8.72
N ALA A 91 5.76 15.41 8.73
CA ALA A 91 6.52 14.50 9.57
C ALA A 91 8.01 14.43 9.15
N LEU A 92 8.28 14.35 7.83
CA LEU A 92 9.64 14.34 7.29
C LEU A 92 10.42 15.61 7.68
N ARG A 93 9.80 16.80 7.57
CA ARG A 93 10.40 18.07 7.99
C ARG A 93 10.67 18.16 9.49
N ALA A 94 9.93 17.42 10.30
CA ALA A 94 10.19 17.26 11.73
C ALA A 94 11.28 16.22 12.02
N GLY A 95 11.94 15.66 10.98
CA GLY A 95 12.99 14.66 11.13
C GLY A 95 12.48 13.25 11.46
N LYS A 96 11.20 12.98 11.24
CA LYS A 96 10.61 11.67 11.52
C LYS A 96 10.59 10.79 10.27
N PRO A 97 11.09 9.54 10.33
CA PRO A 97 10.86 8.53 9.31
C PRO A 97 9.34 8.31 9.11
N VAL A 98 8.92 8.09 7.84
CA VAL A 98 7.50 8.00 7.48
C VAL A 98 7.20 6.71 6.74
N LEU A 99 6.20 5.97 7.26
CA LEU A 99 5.47 4.92 6.55
C LEU A 99 4.10 5.51 6.15
N CYS A 100 3.88 5.76 4.85
CA CYS A 100 2.68 6.41 4.35
C CYS A 100 1.73 5.40 3.70
N GLU A 101 0.45 5.43 4.10
CA GLU A 101 -0.59 4.58 3.49
C GLU A 101 -0.69 4.74 1.98
N LYS A 102 -1.15 3.64 1.35
CA LYS A 102 -1.47 3.60 -0.08
C LYS A 102 -2.85 4.26 -0.36
N PRO A 103 -3.05 4.83 -1.57
CA PRO A 103 -2.01 5.19 -2.53
C PRO A 103 -1.08 6.23 -1.94
N PHE A 104 0.17 6.23 -2.35
CA PHE A 104 1.22 7.06 -1.73
C PHE A 104 0.87 8.55 -1.69
N ALA A 105 0.24 9.04 -2.77
CA ALA A 105 -0.30 10.40 -2.89
C ALA A 105 -1.48 10.40 -3.88
N ILE A 106 -1.99 11.58 -4.24
CA ILE A 106 -3.02 11.73 -5.28
C ILE A 106 -2.41 11.58 -6.68
N ASN A 107 -1.16 11.98 -6.86
CA ASN A 107 -0.46 11.93 -8.15
C ASN A 107 1.06 11.76 -7.97
N ALA A 108 1.75 11.57 -9.09
CA ALA A 108 3.19 11.37 -9.13
C ALA A 108 3.98 12.63 -8.72
N ASP A 109 3.47 13.84 -8.97
CA ASP A 109 4.16 15.08 -8.59
C ASP A 109 4.20 15.22 -7.07
N GLN A 110 3.09 15.00 -6.37
CA GLN A 110 3.08 14.95 -4.90
C GLN A 110 4.02 13.88 -4.36
N SER A 111 4.12 12.73 -5.03
CA SER A 111 5.04 11.64 -4.64
C SER A 111 6.51 12.07 -4.78
N ARG A 112 6.84 12.86 -5.82
CA ARG A 112 8.18 13.46 -6.00
C ARG A 112 8.51 14.48 -4.92
N ASP A 113 7.51 15.28 -4.52
CA ASP A 113 7.66 16.25 -3.42
C ASP A 113 7.93 15.56 -2.09
N MET A 114 7.22 14.47 -1.78
CA MET A 114 7.45 13.65 -0.60
C MET A 114 8.86 13.05 -0.61
N LYS A 115 9.29 12.48 -1.75
CA LYS A 115 10.66 11.95 -1.91
C LYS A 115 11.72 13.02 -1.71
N SER A 116 11.50 14.22 -2.25
CA SER A 116 12.40 15.37 -2.10
C SER A 116 12.49 15.81 -0.64
N ALA A 117 11.37 15.86 0.08
CA ALA A 117 11.34 16.19 1.50
C ALA A 117 12.09 15.15 2.34
N ALA A 118 11.94 13.85 2.05
CA ALA A 118 12.69 12.77 2.71
C ALA A 118 14.20 12.90 2.49
N ALA A 119 14.62 13.17 1.25
CA ALA A 119 16.03 13.36 0.90
C ALA A 119 16.64 14.57 1.62
N LEU A 120 15.91 15.70 1.71
CA LEU A 120 16.36 16.90 2.42
C LEU A 120 16.48 16.68 3.93
N SER A 121 15.60 15.88 4.51
CA SER A 121 15.59 15.58 5.95
C SER A 121 16.51 14.43 6.32
N GLY A 122 17.00 13.64 5.35
CA GLY A 122 17.89 12.50 5.56
C GLY A 122 17.26 11.34 6.32
N VAL A 123 15.91 11.23 6.29
CA VAL A 123 15.15 10.18 6.99
C VAL A 123 14.43 9.25 6.03
N ALA A 124 14.04 8.07 6.51
CA ALA A 124 13.37 7.06 5.72
C ALA A 124 11.95 7.47 5.33
N LEU A 125 11.58 7.12 4.08
CA LEU A 125 10.23 7.23 3.57
C LEU A 125 9.86 5.95 2.82
N MET A 126 8.70 5.38 3.08
CA MET A 126 8.22 4.15 2.42
C MET A 126 6.71 4.20 2.21
N GLU A 127 6.25 3.72 1.07
CA GLU A 127 4.83 3.46 0.83
C GLU A 127 4.39 2.20 1.59
N ALA A 128 3.27 2.30 2.29
CA ALA A 128 2.64 1.19 2.99
C ALA A 128 1.80 0.30 2.02
N MET A 129 2.40 -0.09 0.90
CA MET A 129 1.85 -1.11 0.01
C MET A 129 2.11 -2.49 0.62
N TRP A 130 1.42 -2.79 1.71
CA TRP A 130 1.60 -3.94 2.59
C TRP A 130 1.66 -5.29 1.88
N THR A 131 0.89 -5.46 0.79
CA THR A 131 0.92 -6.66 -0.07
C THR A 131 2.33 -7.02 -0.51
N ARG A 132 3.19 -6.03 -0.81
CA ARG A 132 4.57 -6.22 -1.28
C ARG A 132 5.47 -6.90 -0.26
N TYR A 133 5.09 -6.90 1.02
CA TYR A 133 5.87 -7.41 2.15
C TYR A 133 5.35 -8.75 2.67
N LEU A 134 4.20 -9.23 2.19
CA LEU A 134 3.56 -10.46 2.64
C LEU A 134 4.34 -11.73 2.24
N PRO A 135 4.32 -12.79 3.08
CA PRO A 135 5.05 -14.03 2.82
C PRO A 135 4.70 -14.68 1.48
N HIS A 136 3.44 -14.70 1.07
CA HIS A 136 3.04 -15.28 -0.21
C HIS A 136 3.61 -14.52 -1.41
N ILE A 137 3.73 -13.20 -1.33
CA ILE A 137 4.39 -12.38 -2.37
C ILE A 137 5.90 -12.61 -2.39
N HIS A 138 6.50 -12.88 -1.22
CA HIS A 138 7.89 -13.34 -1.20
C HIS A 138 8.07 -14.66 -1.96
N ASN A 139 7.17 -15.63 -1.77
CA ASN A 139 7.16 -16.87 -2.55
C ASN A 139 7.02 -16.61 -4.05
N VAL A 140 6.09 -15.73 -4.46
CA VAL A 140 5.91 -15.34 -5.87
C VAL A 140 7.22 -14.78 -6.45
N ARG A 141 7.90 -13.87 -5.75
CA ARG A 141 9.20 -13.33 -6.19
C ARG A 141 10.26 -14.41 -6.34
N GLN A 142 10.33 -15.36 -5.40
CA GLN A 142 11.27 -16.48 -5.48
C GLN A 142 10.99 -17.38 -6.68
N ILE A 143 9.73 -17.72 -6.96
CA ILE A 143 9.31 -18.55 -8.09
C ILE A 143 9.68 -17.85 -9.42
N LEU A 144 9.43 -16.55 -9.53
CA LEU A 144 9.78 -15.76 -10.71
C LEU A 144 11.31 -15.66 -10.88
N ALA A 145 12.05 -15.37 -9.82
CA ALA A 145 13.51 -15.29 -9.85
C ALA A 145 14.19 -16.61 -10.21
N ALA A 146 13.59 -17.74 -9.82
CA ALA A 146 14.05 -19.09 -10.19
C ALA A 146 13.74 -19.45 -11.66
N GLY A 147 12.96 -18.62 -12.38
CA GLY A 147 12.55 -18.90 -13.76
C GLY A 147 11.57 -20.08 -13.89
N THR A 148 10.89 -20.47 -12.81
CA THR A 148 10.08 -21.69 -12.74
C THR A 148 9.02 -21.76 -13.83
N ILE A 149 8.35 -20.63 -14.14
CA ILE A 149 7.31 -20.57 -15.18
C ILE A 149 7.83 -20.06 -16.54
N GLY A 150 9.16 -19.90 -16.69
CA GLY A 150 9.78 -19.37 -17.91
C GLY A 150 9.50 -17.87 -18.10
N LYS A 151 9.57 -17.40 -19.37
CA LYS A 151 9.26 -16.00 -19.74
C LYS A 151 7.80 -15.69 -19.42
N VAL A 152 7.55 -14.57 -18.73
CA VAL A 152 6.18 -14.11 -18.44
C VAL A 152 5.57 -13.47 -19.68
N PHE A 153 4.33 -13.85 -20.01
CA PHE A 153 3.56 -13.30 -21.13
C PHE A 153 2.33 -12.50 -20.68
N ALA A 154 1.71 -12.88 -19.56
CA ALA A 154 0.53 -12.16 -19.09
C ALA A 154 0.48 -12.08 -17.56
N VAL A 155 -0.07 -10.96 -17.08
CA VAL A 155 -0.49 -10.75 -15.69
C VAL A 155 -1.96 -10.36 -15.70
N GLU A 156 -2.78 -11.06 -14.93
CA GLU A 156 -4.19 -10.72 -14.73
C GLU A 156 -4.41 -10.50 -13.25
N ALA A 157 -5.04 -9.38 -12.88
CA ALA A 157 -5.39 -9.10 -11.49
C ALA A 157 -6.66 -8.26 -11.39
N ASP A 158 -7.53 -8.61 -10.44
CA ASP A 158 -8.74 -7.87 -10.17
C ASP A 158 -8.88 -7.51 -8.69
N HIS A 159 -9.40 -6.31 -8.42
CA HIS A 159 -9.79 -5.91 -7.07
C HIS A 159 -11.14 -5.21 -7.08
N GLY A 160 -12.17 -5.94 -6.68
CA GLY A 160 -13.52 -5.40 -6.56
C GLY A 160 -14.12 -5.64 -5.18
N GLN A 161 -14.70 -4.59 -4.62
CA GLN A 161 -15.46 -4.64 -3.38
C GLN A 161 -16.79 -3.90 -3.57
N ARG A 162 -17.86 -4.43 -3.02
CA ARG A 162 -19.15 -3.73 -3.01
C ARG A 162 -19.17 -2.73 -1.86
N LEU A 163 -18.63 -1.53 -2.10
CA LEU A 163 -18.54 -0.45 -1.11
C LEU A 163 -19.71 0.53 -1.17
N ALA A 164 -20.60 0.40 -2.17
CA ALA A 164 -21.81 1.22 -2.29
C ALA A 164 -22.74 1.15 -1.08
N ASP A 165 -22.72 0.03 -0.34
CA ASP A 165 -23.52 -0.17 0.85
C ASP A 165 -22.91 0.49 2.11
N PHE A 166 -21.66 0.97 2.03
CA PHE A 166 -20.98 1.63 3.14
C PHE A 166 -21.09 3.14 2.98
N ALA A 167 -21.77 3.80 3.92
CA ALA A 167 -21.93 5.24 3.97
C ALA A 167 -20.62 5.99 4.35
N ASN A 168 -19.48 5.55 3.80
CA ASN A 168 -18.19 6.20 4.05
C ASN A 168 -17.87 7.17 2.90
N PRO A 169 -17.92 8.48 3.12
CA PRO A 169 -17.69 9.49 2.09
C PRO A 169 -16.30 9.35 1.43
N ARG A 170 -15.31 8.81 2.12
CA ARG A 170 -13.95 8.60 1.59
C ARG A 170 -13.93 7.90 0.23
N HIS A 171 -14.85 6.98 -0.02
CA HIS A 171 -14.85 6.20 -1.26
C HIS A 171 -15.42 6.98 -2.46
N TRP A 172 -16.24 8.01 -2.20
CA TRP A 172 -17.05 8.66 -3.22
C TRP A 172 -16.80 10.17 -3.36
N GLU A 173 -16.10 10.78 -2.39
CA GLU A 173 -15.81 12.22 -2.40
C GLU A 173 -14.49 12.52 -3.11
N PRO A 174 -14.49 13.32 -4.20
CA PRO A 174 -13.27 13.69 -4.90
C PRO A 174 -12.28 14.45 -4.01
N GLU A 175 -12.78 15.26 -3.06
CA GLU A 175 -11.98 16.03 -2.09
C GLU A 175 -11.14 15.12 -1.17
N LEU A 176 -11.55 13.87 -1.01
CA LEU A 176 -10.85 12.88 -0.18
C LEU A 176 -10.01 11.90 -1.00
N GLY A 177 -9.96 12.08 -2.33
CA GLY A 177 -9.27 11.15 -3.23
C GLY A 177 -10.05 9.85 -3.42
N GLY A 178 -11.40 9.92 -3.48
CA GLY A 178 -12.29 8.77 -3.70
C GLY A 178 -12.14 8.17 -5.09
N GLY A 179 -12.77 7.04 -5.31
CA GLY A 179 -12.74 6.28 -6.56
C GLY A 179 -12.11 4.91 -6.42
N ALA A 180 -12.46 4.01 -7.35
CA ALA A 180 -11.99 2.63 -7.36
C ALA A 180 -10.49 2.54 -7.67
N LEU A 181 -9.99 3.36 -8.58
CA LEU A 181 -8.62 3.29 -9.07
C LEU A 181 -7.60 3.53 -7.95
N LEU A 182 -7.72 4.63 -7.20
CA LEU A 182 -6.78 4.95 -6.14
C LEU A 182 -6.94 4.04 -4.91
N ASP A 183 -8.18 3.69 -4.53
CA ASP A 183 -8.38 2.88 -3.32
C ASP A 183 -8.12 1.39 -3.53
N LEU A 184 -8.60 0.82 -4.63
CA LEU A 184 -8.53 -0.61 -4.95
C LEU A 184 -7.59 -0.91 -6.12
N GLY A 185 -7.64 -0.12 -7.19
CA GLY A 185 -6.86 -0.34 -8.43
C GLY A 185 -5.36 -0.23 -8.25
N ILE A 186 -4.91 0.50 -7.24
CA ILE A 186 -3.50 0.56 -6.84
C ILE A 186 -2.90 -0.84 -6.61
N TYR A 187 -3.65 -1.81 -6.08
CA TYR A 187 -3.17 -3.17 -5.83
C TYR A 187 -2.85 -3.94 -7.11
N PRO A 188 -3.78 -4.08 -8.09
CA PRO A 188 -3.47 -4.69 -9.39
C PRO A 188 -2.34 -3.95 -10.13
N VAL A 189 -2.33 -2.61 -10.10
CA VAL A 189 -1.27 -1.81 -10.75
C VAL A 189 0.09 -2.07 -10.11
N SER A 190 0.18 -1.99 -8.79
CA SER A 190 1.41 -2.30 -8.07
C SER A 190 1.88 -3.74 -8.30
N PHE A 191 0.95 -4.70 -8.38
CA PHE A 191 1.28 -6.10 -8.67
C PHE A 191 1.87 -6.28 -10.08
N ALA A 192 1.28 -5.63 -11.10
CA ALA A 192 1.80 -5.65 -12.46
C ALA A 192 3.21 -5.05 -12.55
N HIS A 193 3.46 -3.90 -11.87
CA HIS A 193 4.79 -3.31 -11.77
C HIS A 193 5.80 -4.25 -11.11
N MET A 194 5.42 -4.96 -10.04
CA MET A 194 6.30 -5.94 -9.38
C MET A 194 6.76 -7.05 -10.33
N VAL A 195 5.88 -7.50 -11.22
CA VAL A 195 6.14 -8.66 -12.08
C VAL A 195 6.80 -8.26 -13.40
N LEU A 196 6.37 -7.15 -14.01
CA LEU A 196 6.74 -6.77 -15.38
C LEU A 196 7.48 -5.41 -15.46
N GLY A 197 7.54 -4.66 -14.35
CA GLY A 197 8.10 -3.31 -14.33
C GLY A 197 7.16 -2.25 -14.89
N LYS A 198 7.73 -1.10 -15.30
CA LYS A 198 6.98 0.01 -15.88
C LYS A 198 6.48 -0.34 -17.28
N PRO A 199 5.17 -0.15 -17.58
CA PRO A 199 4.63 -0.37 -18.93
C PRO A 199 5.11 0.69 -19.92
N GLU A 200 5.18 0.32 -21.20
CA GLU A 200 5.45 1.25 -22.30
C GLU A 200 4.17 2.02 -22.72
N LYS A 201 3.04 1.32 -22.69
CA LYS A 201 1.73 1.89 -23.06
C LYS A 201 0.64 1.40 -22.13
N ILE A 202 -0.31 2.29 -21.84
CA ILE A 202 -1.50 2.02 -21.06
C ILE A 202 -2.73 2.35 -21.91
N THR A 203 -3.76 1.48 -21.84
CA THR A 203 -5.08 1.74 -22.41
C THR A 203 -6.11 1.50 -21.31
N ALA A 204 -6.95 2.49 -21.02
CA ALA A 204 -7.89 2.43 -19.91
C ALA A 204 -9.30 2.92 -20.28
N VAL A 205 -10.30 2.32 -19.63
CA VAL A 205 -11.70 2.72 -19.69
C VAL A 205 -12.30 2.70 -18.28
N ALA A 206 -13.28 3.56 -18.02
CA ALA A 206 -13.94 3.62 -16.71
C ALA A 206 -15.43 3.96 -16.83
N ALA A 207 -16.16 3.60 -15.77
CA ALA A 207 -17.48 4.14 -15.47
C ALA A 207 -17.35 5.11 -14.29
N LEU A 208 -17.70 6.39 -14.51
CA LEU A 208 -17.64 7.42 -13.48
C LEU A 208 -18.97 7.48 -12.70
N THR A 209 -18.88 7.89 -11.44
CA THR A 209 -20.03 8.24 -10.59
C THR A 209 -20.56 9.63 -10.94
N GLU A 210 -21.75 9.98 -10.44
CA GLU A 210 -22.29 11.34 -10.55
C GLU A 210 -21.37 12.42 -9.92
N LYS A 211 -20.52 12.04 -8.95
CA LYS A 211 -19.53 12.94 -8.31
C LYS A 211 -18.23 13.06 -9.10
N GLY A 212 -18.08 12.31 -10.20
CA GLY A 212 -16.92 12.39 -11.09
C GLY A 212 -15.72 11.54 -10.68
N VAL A 213 -15.82 10.70 -9.63
CA VAL A 213 -14.81 9.68 -9.35
C VAL A 213 -15.16 8.37 -10.07
N ASP A 214 -14.19 7.51 -10.30
CA ASP A 214 -14.41 6.24 -10.97
C ASP A 214 -15.07 5.21 -10.03
N ALA A 215 -16.22 4.68 -10.47
CA ALA A 215 -16.87 3.54 -9.81
C ALA A 215 -16.20 2.23 -10.20
N GLN A 216 -15.70 2.16 -11.43
CA GLN A 216 -15.05 1.00 -12.02
C GLN A 216 -14.06 1.45 -13.08
N THR A 217 -12.86 0.83 -13.09
CA THR A 217 -11.82 1.07 -14.08
C THR A 217 -11.21 -0.24 -14.53
N SER A 218 -10.96 -0.36 -15.84
CA SER A 218 -10.18 -1.45 -16.43
C SER A 218 -9.04 -0.87 -17.25
N ALA A 219 -7.86 -1.49 -17.16
CA ALA A 219 -6.67 -1.07 -17.88
C ALA A 219 -5.91 -2.26 -18.47
N ILE A 220 -5.33 -2.05 -19.67
CA ILE A 220 -4.37 -2.95 -20.29
C ILE A 220 -3.02 -2.24 -20.34
N PHE A 221 -1.99 -2.89 -19.83
CA PHE A 221 -0.60 -2.45 -19.87
C PHE A 221 0.16 -3.25 -20.92
N ASP A 222 0.79 -2.59 -21.87
CA ASP A 222 1.65 -3.19 -22.89
C ASP A 222 3.13 -2.99 -22.52
N TYR A 223 3.94 -4.01 -22.76
CA TYR A 223 5.37 -4.02 -22.42
C TYR A 223 6.22 -4.31 -23.68
N PRO A 224 7.45 -3.76 -23.78
CA PRO A 224 8.35 -3.99 -24.93
C PRO A 224 8.67 -5.47 -25.17
N SER A 225 8.57 -6.30 -24.13
CA SER A 225 8.77 -7.76 -24.20
C SER A 225 7.65 -8.49 -24.96
N GLY A 226 6.53 -7.82 -25.25
CA GLY A 226 5.28 -8.37 -25.76
C GLY A 226 4.36 -8.92 -24.65
N ALA A 227 4.77 -8.83 -23.39
CA ALA A 227 3.89 -9.17 -22.27
C ALA A 227 2.77 -8.13 -22.11
N GLN A 228 1.66 -8.55 -21.49
CA GLN A 228 0.53 -7.67 -21.18
C GLN A 228 0.08 -7.87 -19.72
N ALA A 229 -0.43 -6.78 -19.09
CA ALA A 229 -1.19 -6.90 -17.86
C ALA A 229 -2.64 -6.43 -18.08
N ILE A 230 -3.61 -7.22 -17.58
CA ILE A 230 -5.04 -6.94 -17.67
C ILE A 230 -5.54 -6.72 -16.25
N LEU A 231 -5.93 -5.47 -15.96
CA LEU A 231 -6.22 -5.01 -14.60
C LEU A 231 -7.64 -4.47 -14.52
N THR A 232 -8.38 -4.88 -13.49
CA THR A 232 -9.75 -4.42 -13.26
C THR A 232 -9.98 -4.06 -11.81
N THR A 233 -10.70 -2.97 -11.56
CA THR A 233 -11.10 -2.55 -10.22
C THR A 233 -12.53 -2.01 -10.21
N THR A 234 -13.26 -2.21 -9.11
CA THR A 234 -14.63 -1.71 -8.96
C THR A 234 -15.03 -1.52 -7.48
N LEU A 235 -15.73 -0.42 -7.19
CA LEU A 235 -16.41 -0.19 -5.91
C LEU A 235 -17.85 -0.73 -5.89
N SER A 236 -18.37 -1.18 -7.05
CA SER A 236 -19.78 -1.51 -7.23
C SER A 236 -20.10 -3.00 -7.04
N ALA A 237 -19.08 -3.86 -7.15
CA ALA A 237 -19.27 -5.32 -7.06
C ALA A 237 -18.08 -5.98 -6.36
N LYS A 238 -18.36 -7.06 -5.63
CA LYS A 238 -17.30 -7.97 -5.16
C LYS A 238 -16.91 -8.89 -6.30
N THR A 239 -15.66 -8.78 -6.75
CA THR A 239 -15.08 -9.65 -7.79
C THR A 239 -14.37 -10.86 -7.17
N SER A 240 -13.67 -11.65 -7.98
CA SER A 240 -12.90 -12.81 -7.51
C SER A 240 -11.70 -12.41 -6.65
N ASN A 241 -11.16 -11.20 -6.84
CA ASN A 241 -9.98 -10.69 -6.14
C ASN A 241 -8.77 -11.63 -6.27
N ARG A 242 -8.51 -12.11 -7.48
CA ARG A 242 -7.43 -13.05 -7.80
C ARG A 242 -6.33 -12.38 -8.61
N ALA A 243 -5.15 -13.03 -8.62
CA ALA A 243 -4.10 -12.66 -9.54
C ALA A 243 -3.52 -13.93 -10.20
N THR A 244 -3.17 -13.83 -11.48
CA THR A 244 -2.51 -14.88 -12.24
C THR A 244 -1.32 -14.32 -13.01
N ILE A 245 -0.19 -15.03 -12.98
CA ILE A 245 0.98 -14.73 -13.79
C ILE A 245 1.19 -15.90 -14.74
N SER A 246 1.00 -15.68 -16.03
CA SER A 246 1.13 -16.72 -17.07
C SER A 246 2.47 -16.63 -17.77
N GLY A 247 3.20 -17.71 -17.76
CA GLY A 247 4.51 -17.85 -18.37
C GLY A 247 4.60 -18.94 -19.42
N GLU A 248 5.79 -19.07 -20.01
CA GLU A 248 6.10 -20.03 -21.10
C GLU A 248 5.95 -21.50 -20.66
N LEU A 249 6.27 -21.82 -19.41
CA LEU A 249 6.31 -23.21 -18.90
C LEU A 249 5.15 -23.53 -17.97
N GLY A 250 4.43 -22.53 -17.49
CA GLY A 250 3.34 -22.69 -16.55
C GLY A 250 2.80 -21.34 -16.05
N ARG A 251 2.02 -21.36 -14.99
CA ARG A 251 1.47 -20.16 -14.39
C ARG A 251 1.52 -20.19 -12.87
N ILE A 252 1.48 -19.01 -12.27
CA ILE A 252 1.30 -18.79 -10.84
C ILE A 252 -0.12 -18.29 -10.62
N GLU A 253 -0.86 -18.94 -9.76
CA GLU A 253 -2.21 -18.56 -9.33
C GLU A 253 -2.16 -18.10 -7.88
N ILE A 254 -2.67 -16.89 -7.60
CA ILE A 254 -2.89 -16.38 -6.24
C ILE A 254 -4.40 -16.30 -6.05
N ASP A 255 -4.91 -17.12 -5.15
CA ASP A 255 -6.35 -17.24 -4.92
C ASP A 255 -6.89 -16.07 -4.11
N THR A 256 -8.15 -16.04 -3.89
CA THR A 256 -8.92 -15.03 -3.16
C THR A 256 -8.42 -14.88 -1.71
N VAL A 257 -7.93 -13.77 -1.28
CA VAL A 257 -7.82 -12.41 -1.85
C VAL A 257 -6.33 -12.13 -2.12
N PHE A 258 -5.92 -11.90 -3.39
CA PHE A 258 -4.50 -11.88 -3.77
C PHE A 258 -3.63 -10.84 -3.04
N TYR A 259 -4.23 -9.72 -2.62
CA TYR A 259 -3.53 -8.63 -1.93
C TYR A 259 -3.45 -8.82 -0.41
N ASN A 260 -4.18 -9.80 0.14
CA ASN A 260 -4.09 -10.25 1.54
C ASN A 260 -3.20 -11.50 1.63
N PRO A 261 -2.86 -11.97 2.85
CA PRO A 261 -2.25 -13.29 3.01
C PRO A 261 -3.09 -14.37 2.32
N ALA A 262 -2.55 -14.97 1.26
CA ALA A 262 -3.27 -15.90 0.39
C ALA A 262 -2.43 -17.14 0.05
N PRO A 263 -3.04 -18.27 -0.31
CA PRO A 263 -2.31 -19.39 -0.88
C PRO A 263 -1.85 -19.05 -2.29
N VAL A 264 -0.70 -19.65 -2.69
CA VAL A 264 -0.14 -19.55 -4.04
C VAL A 264 -0.04 -20.95 -4.61
N ARG A 265 -0.38 -21.10 -5.88
CA ARG A 265 -0.22 -22.36 -6.62
C ARG A 265 0.57 -22.11 -7.90
N VAL A 266 1.55 -22.97 -8.17
CA VAL A 266 2.21 -23.07 -9.47
C VAL A 266 1.59 -24.24 -10.22
N VAL A 267 1.20 -23.99 -11.48
CA VAL A 267 0.64 -25.01 -12.38
C VAL A 267 1.49 -25.05 -13.65
N MET A 268 2.16 -26.15 -13.88
CA MET A 268 2.99 -26.36 -15.08
C MET A 268 2.13 -26.85 -16.24
N HIS A 269 2.61 -26.70 -17.49
CA HIS A 269 1.88 -27.17 -18.69
C HIS A 269 1.72 -28.69 -18.77
N ASP A 270 2.59 -29.45 -18.10
CA ASP A 270 2.46 -30.92 -18.00
C ASP A 270 1.42 -31.37 -16.96
N GLY A 271 0.75 -30.43 -16.30
CA GLY A 271 -0.24 -30.67 -15.25
C GLY A 271 0.34 -30.80 -13.84
N THR A 272 1.66 -30.76 -13.69
CA THR A 272 2.31 -30.74 -12.36
C THR A 272 1.91 -29.47 -11.59
N THR A 273 1.60 -29.63 -10.30
CA THR A 273 1.24 -28.51 -9.42
C THR A 273 2.12 -28.47 -8.19
N THR A 274 2.42 -27.25 -7.72
CA THR A 274 3.07 -27.00 -6.43
C THR A 274 2.27 -25.99 -5.64
N ASP A 275 1.82 -26.37 -4.44
CA ASP A 275 1.01 -25.54 -3.56
C ASP A 275 1.86 -24.91 -2.45
N TYR A 276 1.65 -23.63 -2.21
CA TYR A 276 2.18 -22.85 -1.09
C TYR A 276 1.00 -22.41 -0.22
N PRO A 277 0.65 -23.18 0.83
CA PRO A 277 -0.54 -22.90 1.63
C PRO A 277 -0.38 -21.60 2.44
N ASN A 278 -1.49 -20.92 2.66
CA ASN A 278 -1.52 -19.79 3.57
C ASN A 278 -1.64 -20.29 5.02
N THR A 279 -0.63 -19.97 5.85
CA THR A 279 -0.62 -20.25 7.29
C THR A 279 -0.56 -18.98 8.14
N TYR A 280 -0.76 -17.82 7.51
CA TYR A 280 -0.65 -16.53 8.15
C TYR A 280 -1.81 -16.27 9.12
N VAL A 281 -1.50 -15.63 10.26
CA VAL A 281 -2.46 -15.18 11.27
C VAL A 281 -2.33 -13.67 11.44
N GLY A 282 -3.42 -12.93 11.44
CA GLY A 282 -3.46 -11.47 11.53
C GLY A 282 -3.90 -10.82 10.23
N HIS A 283 -3.87 -9.49 10.20
CA HIS A 283 -4.35 -8.71 9.05
C HIS A 283 -3.35 -8.69 7.88
N GLY A 284 -2.05 -8.59 8.18
CA GLY A 284 -0.97 -8.53 7.19
C GLY A 284 -0.22 -7.19 7.15
N LEU A 285 -0.55 -6.27 8.04
CA LEU A 285 0.09 -4.95 8.08
C LEU A 285 1.42 -4.94 8.85
N ARG A 286 1.66 -5.94 9.69
CA ARG A 286 2.86 -6.01 10.54
C ARG A 286 4.15 -6.24 9.76
N GLU A 287 4.11 -6.95 8.61
CA GLU A 287 5.31 -7.23 7.81
C GLU A 287 5.94 -5.96 7.27
N GLN A 288 5.13 -5.03 6.77
CA GLN A 288 5.64 -3.72 6.34
C GLN A 288 6.15 -2.90 7.52
N ALA A 289 5.51 -2.99 8.70
CA ALA A 289 5.95 -2.31 9.91
C ALA A 289 7.31 -2.86 10.39
N GLN A 290 7.45 -4.18 10.44
CA GLN A 290 8.70 -4.87 10.77
C GLN A 290 9.82 -4.45 9.79
N TYR A 291 9.55 -4.56 8.48
CA TYR A 291 10.52 -4.21 7.45
C TYR A 291 10.96 -2.73 7.57
N PHE A 292 10.00 -1.82 7.77
CA PHE A 292 10.28 -0.40 7.89
C PHE A 292 11.08 -0.06 9.15
N SER A 293 10.73 -0.66 10.28
CA SER A 293 11.49 -0.44 11.52
C SER A 293 12.94 -0.92 11.41
N GLU A 294 13.18 -2.08 10.79
CA GLU A 294 14.52 -2.59 10.52
C GLU A 294 15.29 -1.68 9.55
N LEU A 295 14.62 -1.14 8.52
CA LEU A 295 15.20 -0.18 7.57
C LEU A 295 15.67 1.08 8.32
N VAL A 296 14.83 1.66 9.18
CA VAL A 296 15.16 2.82 10.02
C VAL A 296 16.32 2.52 10.97
N GLN A 297 16.31 1.37 11.65
CA GLN A 297 17.37 0.97 12.58
C GLN A 297 18.72 0.77 11.88
N ARG A 298 18.74 0.36 10.61
CA ARG A 298 19.96 0.25 9.79
C ARG A 298 20.42 1.59 9.21
N GLY A 299 19.67 2.69 9.41
CA GLY A 299 19.96 4.00 8.82
C GLY A 299 19.73 4.02 7.29
N GLU A 300 18.99 3.07 6.75
CA GLU A 300 18.58 3.06 5.34
C GLU A 300 17.39 4.04 5.15
N THR A 301 17.27 4.63 3.96
CA THR A 301 16.25 5.67 3.69
C THR A 301 15.19 5.25 2.67
N ASP A 302 15.40 4.13 1.96
CA ASP A 302 14.54 3.64 0.89
C ASP A 302 14.41 2.11 0.93
N SER A 303 13.24 1.60 0.55
CA SER A 303 12.94 0.17 0.50
C SER A 303 13.58 -0.49 -0.73
N LYS A 304 14.14 -1.70 -0.56
CA LYS A 304 14.59 -2.54 -1.68
C LYS A 304 13.46 -3.35 -2.32
N LEU A 305 12.35 -3.57 -1.60
CA LEU A 305 11.20 -4.35 -2.08
C LEU A 305 10.17 -3.51 -2.85
N LEU A 306 10.12 -2.23 -2.56
CA LEU A 306 9.35 -1.21 -3.27
C LEU A 306 10.10 0.11 -3.14
N PRO A 307 11.10 0.38 -3.99
CA PRO A 307 11.84 1.64 -3.97
C PRO A 307 10.93 2.82 -4.30
N LEU A 308 11.23 3.99 -3.74
CA LEU A 308 10.46 5.23 -4.00
C LEU A 308 10.37 5.58 -5.49
N ASN A 309 11.39 5.22 -6.30
CA ASN A 309 11.31 5.38 -7.74
C ASN A 309 10.21 4.52 -8.36
N GLU A 310 10.08 3.25 -7.94
CA GLU A 310 9.01 2.36 -8.40
C GLU A 310 7.64 2.84 -7.91
N THR A 311 7.53 3.31 -6.65
CA THR A 311 6.30 3.96 -6.15
C THR A 311 5.89 5.14 -7.04
N ILE A 312 6.84 6.00 -7.44
CA ILE A 312 6.56 7.13 -8.36
C ILE A 312 6.12 6.63 -9.74
N GLU A 313 6.76 5.61 -10.31
CA GLU A 313 6.36 5.01 -11.59
C GLU A 313 4.97 4.38 -11.55
N ILE A 314 4.59 3.77 -10.43
CA ILE A 314 3.23 3.28 -10.18
C ILE A 314 2.23 4.46 -10.18
N MET A 315 2.55 5.55 -9.49
CA MET A 315 1.72 6.76 -9.48
C MET A 315 1.62 7.40 -10.88
N GLU A 316 2.71 7.43 -11.66
CA GLU A 316 2.68 7.86 -13.08
C GLU A 316 1.72 7.01 -13.93
N SER A 317 1.68 5.70 -13.69
CA SER A 317 0.74 4.80 -14.37
C SER A 317 -0.71 5.08 -13.97
N LEU A 318 -0.97 5.37 -12.69
CA LEU A 318 -2.29 5.80 -12.22
C LEU A 318 -2.69 7.15 -12.81
N ASP A 319 -1.76 8.10 -12.92
CA ASP A 319 -1.98 9.41 -13.55
C ASP A 319 -2.33 9.27 -15.03
N GLU A 320 -1.64 8.37 -15.76
CA GLU A 320 -1.95 8.10 -17.16
C GLU A 320 -3.34 7.47 -17.33
N ILE A 321 -3.71 6.52 -16.45
CA ILE A 321 -5.08 5.96 -16.42
C ILE A 321 -6.10 7.09 -16.19
N ARG A 322 -5.89 7.93 -15.17
CA ARG A 322 -6.80 9.05 -14.83
C ARG A 322 -6.93 10.03 -15.97
N ARG A 323 -5.83 10.35 -16.64
CA ARG A 323 -5.83 11.21 -17.83
C ARG A 323 -6.73 10.65 -18.95
N GLN A 324 -6.66 9.34 -19.22
CA GLN A 324 -7.48 8.69 -20.26
C GLN A 324 -8.96 8.65 -19.91
N ILE A 325 -9.31 8.45 -18.63
CA ILE A 325 -10.70 8.39 -18.18
C ILE A 325 -11.29 9.75 -17.80
N GLY A 326 -10.49 10.83 -17.86
CA GLY A 326 -10.94 12.19 -17.55
C GLY A 326 -11.15 12.47 -16.04
N LEU A 327 -10.49 11.72 -15.15
CA LEU A 327 -10.59 11.92 -13.69
C LEU A 327 -9.52 12.92 -13.21
N ILE A 328 -9.97 14.06 -12.66
CA ILE A 328 -9.14 15.11 -12.07
C ILE A 328 -9.66 15.42 -10.67
N TYR A 329 -8.80 15.34 -9.68
CA TYR A 329 -9.16 15.67 -8.29
C TYR A 329 -9.11 17.18 -8.02
N PRO A 330 -9.93 17.71 -7.07
CA PRO A 330 -9.96 19.15 -6.75
C PRO A 330 -8.61 19.73 -6.33
N THR A 331 -7.76 18.93 -5.67
CA THR A 331 -6.41 19.32 -5.22
C THR A 331 -5.40 19.50 -6.35
N GLU A 332 -5.79 19.20 -7.60
CA GLU A 332 -4.94 19.32 -8.80
C GLU A 332 -5.36 20.48 -9.72
N ARG A 333 -6.40 21.26 -9.33
CA ARG A 333 -6.96 22.37 -10.12
C ARG A 333 -6.36 23.71 -9.73
#